data_357a5b05ac1086755944fd776efab5ec
#
_entry.id   357a5b05ac1086755944fd776efab5ec
#
_cell.length_a   1.000
_cell.length_b   1.000
_cell.length_c   1.000
_cell.angle_alpha   90.00
_cell.angle_beta   90.00
_cell.angle_gamma   90.00
#
_symmetry.space_group_name_H-M   'P 1'
#
loop_
_entity.id
_entity.type
_entity.pdbx_description
1 polymer ?
#
loop_
_entity_poly.entity_id
_entity_poly.type
_entity_poly.pdbx_seq_one_letter_code
_entity_poly.pdbx_strand_id
1 'polypeptide(L)'
;MNYDKRIEEYLEQQIKCISSLNINHKQTIQKIFTTIQLARDTSKTIFIMGNGGSASTASHFATDLLKTSIVKNRDRFKAVSLSDNIPVMLA
;
A
#
# COMPACT_ATOMS: atom_id res chain seq x y z
N MET A 1 -9.14 -33.09 15.02
CA MET A 1 -8.31 -32.25 14.14
C MET A 1 -7.40 -31.39 15.01
N ASN A 2 -6.11 -31.44 14.77
CA ASN A 2 -5.16 -30.64 15.56
C ASN A 2 -4.88 -29.33 14.85
N TYR A 3 -5.51 -28.25 15.32
CA TYR A 3 -5.34 -26.92 14.77
C TYR A 3 -4.00 -26.29 15.14
N ASP A 4 -3.39 -26.71 16.26
CA ASP A 4 -2.13 -26.13 16.72
C ASP A 4 -1.02 -26.28 15.69
N LYS A 5 -0.90 -27.48 15.11
CA LYS A 5 0.10 -27.74 14.07
C LYS A 5 -0.11 -26.88 12.83
N ARG A 6 -1.35 -26.68 12.41
CA ARG A 6 -1.69 -25.81 11.27
C ARG A 6 -1.35 -24.35 11.55
N ILE A 7 -1.64 -23.89 12.75
CA ILE A 7 -1.31 -22.53 13.17
C ILE A 7 0.21 -22.33 13.17
N GLU A 8 0.97 -23.27 13.71
CA GLU A 8 2.43 -23.21 13.70
C GLU A 8 2.99 -23.17 12.27
N GLU A 9 2.50 -24.04 11.39
CA GLU A 9 2.93 -24.06 9.99
C GLU A 9 2.62 -22.75 9.28
N TYR A 10 1.45 -22.18 9.52
CA TYR A 10 1.06 -20.90 8.95
C TYR A 10 1.98 -19.77 9.43
N LEU A 11 2.26 -19.70 10.73
CA LEU A 11 3.14 -18.68 11.29
C LEU A 11 4.56 -18.82 10.75
N GLU A 12 5.07 -20.04 10.63
CA GLU A 12 6.38 -20.32 10.05
C GLU A 12 6.45 -19.84 8.59
N GLN A 13 5.40 -20.06 7.81
CA GLN A 13 5.33 -19.56 6.44
C GLN A 13 5.39 -18.04 6.37
N GLN A 14 4.69 -17.36 7.28
CA GLN A 14 4.71 -15.90 7.35
C GLN A 14 6.10 -15.38 7.71
N ILE A 15 6.73 -15.97 8.70
CA ILE A 15 8.09 -15.60 9.12
C ILE A 15 9.06 -15.82 7.97
N LYS A 16 8.97 -16.95 7.29
CA LYS A 16 9.83 -17.28 6.15
C LYS A 16 9.66 -16.28 5.01
N CYS A 17 8.42 -15.90 4.72
CA CYS A 17 8.11 -14.91 3.68
C CYS A 17 8.78 -13.57 4.00
N ILE A 18 8.60 -13.06 5.22
CA ILE A 18 9.19 -11.79 5.65
C ILE A 18 10.72 -11.88 5.66
N SER A 19 11.27 -12.99 6.17
CA SER A 19 12.71 -13.21 6.24
C SER A 19 13.38 -13.35 4.87
N SER A 20 12.60 -13.66 3.83
CA SER A 20 13.12 -13.78 2.47
C SER A 20 13.38 -12.42 1.80
N LEU A 21 12.92 -11.33 2.39
CA LEU A 21 13.18 -9.99 1.87
C LEU A 21 14.67 -9.67 1.99
N ASN A 22 15.27 -9.30 0.87
CA ASN A 22 16.71 -9.05 0.77
C ASN A 22 16.99 -7.65 0.25
N ILE A 23 18.25 -7.36 -0.04
CA ILE A 23 18.68 -6.03 -0.51
C ILE A 23 17.98 -5.61 -1.80
N ASN A 24 17.68 -6.55 -2.70
CA ASN A 24 16.99 -6.23 -3.95
C ASN A 24 15.55 -5.77 -3.68
N HIS A 25 14.86 -6.41 -2.74
CA HIS A 25 13.53 -5.99 -2.33
C HIS A 25 13.55 -4.62 -1.66
N LYS A 26 14.56 -4.35 -0.82
CA LYS A 26 14.75 -3.05 -0.19
C LYS A 26 14.94 -1.94 -1.22
N GLN A 27 15.74 -2.20 -2.25
CA GLN A 27 15.96 -1.26 -3.35
C GLN A 27 14.67 -0.99 -4.12
N THR A 28 13.86 -2.02 -4.35
CA THR A 28 12.56 -1.87 -5.01
C THR A 28 11.60 -1.02 -4.18
N ILE A 29 11.53 -1.27 -2.87
CA ILE A 29 10.72 -0.49 -1.94
C ILE A 29 11.17 0.97 -1.95
N GLN A 30 12.48 1.22 -1.95
CA GLN A 30 13.01 2.58 -2.01
C GLN A 30 12.61 3.29 -3.29
N LYS A 31 12.61 2.60 -4.43
CA LYS A 31 12.14 3.16 -5.71
C LYS A 31 10.66 3.50 -5.66
N ILE A 32 9.84 2.68 -5.01
CA ILE A 32 8.42 2.97 -4.81
C ILE A 32 8.24 4.26 -4.02
N PHE A 33 8.94 4.41 -2.91
CA PHE A 33 8.88 5.63 -2.09
C PHE A 33 9.33 6.86 -2.88
N THR A 34 10.42 6.76 -3.61
CA THR A 34 10.94 7.85 -4.44
C THR A 34 9.92 8.26 -5.50
N THR A 35 9.28 7.29 -6.15
CA THR A 35 8.25 7.55 -7.17
C THR A 35 7.04 8.26 -6.57
N ILE A 36 6.59 7.83 -5.39
CA ILE A 36 5.46 8.46 -4.69
C ILE A 36 5.81 9.89 -4.29
N GLN A 37 7.00 10.12 -3.75
CA GLN A 37 7.45 11.46 -3.37
C GLN A 37 7.56 12.37 -4.59
N LEU A 38 8.06 11.87 -5.71
CA LEU A 38 8.16 12.62 -6.95
C LEU A 38 6.77 13.00 -7.47
N ALA A 39 5.80 12.12 -7.36
CA ALA A 39 4.42 12.42 -7.72
C ALA A 39 3.88 13.59 -6.88
N ARG A 40 4.15 13.59 -5.57
CA ARG A 40 3.79 14.73 -4.70
C ARG A 40 4.47 16.01 -5.16
N ASP A 41 5.78 15.97 -5.37
CA ASP A 41 6.58 17.16 -5.66
C ASP A 41 6.30 17.73 -7.05
N THR A 42 5.77 16.93 -7.97
CA THR A 42 5.38 17.36 -9.31
C THR A 42 3.87 17.52 -9.48
N SER A 43 3.11 17.53 -8.40
CA SER A 43 1.65 17.68 -8.37
C SER A 43 0.89 16.65 -9.22
N LYS A 44 1.40 15.42 -9.25
CA LYS A 44 0.75 14.31 -9.94
C LYS A 44 -0.24 13.62 -9.02
N THR A 45 -1.30 13.09 -9.59
CA THR A 45 -2.31 12.33 -8.85
C THR A 45 -1.91 10.86 -8.79
N ILE A 46 -2.02 10.28 -7.59
CA ILE A 46 -1.80 8.86 -7.36
C ILE A 46 -3.16 8.18 -7.31
N PHE A 47 -3.40 7.25 -8.23
CA PHE A 47 -4.61 6.45 -8.25
C PHE A 47 -4.32 5.09 -7.62
N ILE A 48 -5.19 4.68 -6.69
CA ILE A 48 -5.03 3.42 -5.96
C ILE A 48 -6.32 2.62 -6.13
N MET A 49 -6.18 1.34 -6.39
CA MET A 49 -7.33 0.47 -6.59
C MET A 49 -7.07 -0.92 -6.01
N GLY A 50 -8.15 -1.64 -5.71
CA GLY A 50 -8.10 -3.00 -5.23
C GLY A 50 -9.48 -3.63 -5.21
N ASN A 51 -9.53 -4.94 -5.16
CA ASN A 51 -10.76 -5.72 -5.09
C ASN A 51 -10.91 -6.35 -3.71
N GLY A 52 -12.15 -6.51 -3.23
CA GLY A 52 -12.44 -7.14 -1.94
C GLY A 52 -11.71 -6.45 -0.79
N GLY A 53 -10.95 -7.21 0.00
CA GLY A 53 -10.15 -6.67 1.08
C GLY A 53 -9.08 -5.68 0.62
N SER A 54 -8.56 -5.84 -0.61
CA SER A 54 -7.63 -4.89 -1.20
C SER A 54 -8.29 -3.54 -1.52
N ALA A 55 -9.59 -3.50 -1.73
CA ALA A 55 -10.33 -2.24 -1.90
C ALA A 55 -10.29 -1.42 -0.59
N SER A 56 -10.51 -2.06 0.54
CA SER A 56 -10.38 -1.40 1.85
C SER A 56 -8.97 -0.90 2.11
N THR A 57 -7.97 -1.69 1.75
CA THR A 57 -6.55 -1.30 1.84
C THR A 57 -6.26 -0.09 0.94
N ALA A 58 -6.79 -0.07 -0.28
CA ALA A 58 -6.60 1.04 -1.20
C ALA A 58 -7.20 2.34 -0.65
N SER A 59 -8.41 2.27 -0.09
CA SER A 59 -9.07 3.43 0.53
C SER A 59 -8.30 3.94 1.73
N HIS A 60 -7.82 3.06 2.58
CA HIS A 60 -7.02 3.41 3.75
C HIS A 60 -5.69 4.05 3.32
N PHE A 61 -5.03 3.48 2.33
CA PHE A 61 -3.78 4.00 1.81
C PHE A 61 -3.94 5.43 1.25
N ALA A 62 -5.00 5.66 0.49
CA ALA A 62 -5.31 7.00 -0.02
C ALA A 62 -5.54 8.00 1.12
N THR A 63 -6.28 7.59 2.16
CA THR A 63 -6.53 8.42 3.34
C THR A 63 -5.23 8.76 4.06
N ASP A 64 -4.33 7.80 4.21
CA ASP A 64 -3.04 8.03 4.85
C ASP A 64 -2.18 9.01 4.06
N LEU A 65 -2.17 8.92 2.74
CA LEU A 65 -1.46 9.87 1.90
C LEU A 65 -2.05 11.29 2.02
N LEU A 66 -3.38 11.39 2.11
CA LEU A 66 -4.06 12.69 2.16
C LEU A 66 -3.96 13.38 3.52
N LYS A 67 -3.95 12.61 4.62
CA LYS A 67 -4.01 13.16 5.98
C LYS A 67 -2.80 12.81 6.84
N THR A 68 -2.50 11.53 6.97
CA THR A 68 -1.49 11.05 7.93
C THR A 68 -0.08 11.47 7.53
N SER A 69 0.18 11.62 6.25
CA SER A 69 1.51 11.96 5.73
C SER A 69 1.71 13.46 5.48
N ILE A 70 0.86 14.33 6.06
CA ILE A 70 1.04 15.77 5.94
C ILE A 70 2.31 16.19 6.66
N VAL A 71 3.20 16.85 5.95
CA VAL A 71 4.45 17.40 6.47
C VAL A 71 4.46 18.90 6.29
N LYS A 72 4.81 19.63 7.37
CA LYS A 72 4.92 21.08 7.33
C LYS A 72 5.93 21.51 6.28
N ASN A 73 5.58 22.52 5.49
CA ASN A 73 6.42 23.10 4.43
C ASN A 73 6.69 22.14 3.25
N ARG A 74 5.85 21.12 3.08
CA ARG A 74 5.89 20.24 1.92
C ARG A 74 4.52 20.25 1.22
N ASP A 75 4.53 20.03 -0.08
CA ASP A 75 3.30 19.86 -0.83
C ASP A 75 2.55 18.63 -0.34
N ARG A 76 1.23 18.67 -0.44
CA ARG A 76 0.38 17.55 -0.07
C ARG A 76 0.27 16.57 -1.23
N PHE A 77 0.11 15.29 -0.88
CA PHE A 77 -0.22 14.28 -1.87
C PHE A 77 -1.60 14.51 -2.47
N LYS A 78 -1.74 14.16 -3.74
CA LYS A 78 -3.03 14.04 -4.43
C LYS A 78 -3.27 12.55 -4.65
N ALA A 79 -4.17 11.96 -3.89
CA ALA A 79 -4.44 10.54 -3.94
C ALA A 79 -5.93 10.31 -4.07
N VAL A 80 -6.31 9.35 -4.91
CA VAL A 80 -7.70 8.96 -5.14
C VAL A 80 -7.78 7.44 -5.11
N SER A 81 -8.66 6.91 -4.27
CA SER A 81 -9.00 5.49 -4.32
C SER A 81 -10.13 5.30 -5.31
N LEU A 82 -9.88 4.58 -6.39
CA LEU A 82 -10.92 4.25 -7.37
C LEU A 82 -11.96 3.29 -6.80
N SER A 83 -11.61 2.58 -5.73
CA SER A 83 -12.53 1.68 -5.02
C SER A 83 -13.64 2.43 -4.28
N ASP A 84 -13.47 3.72 -4.03
CA ASP A 84 -14.49 4.56 -3.39
C ASP A 84 -15.49 5.10 -4.42
N ASN A 85 -15.21 4.94 -5.70
CA ASN A 85 -16.10 5.37 -6.78
C ASN A 85 -16.49 4.16 -7.62
N ILE A 86 -17.50 3.46 -7.17
CA ILE A 86 -17.97 2.23 -7.81
C ILE A 86 -18.32 2.41 -9.29
N PRO A 87 -19.05 3.46 -9.74
CA PRO A 87 -19.32 3.66 -11.15
C PRO A 87 -18.06 3.74 -12.02
N VAL A 88 -17.02 4.41 -11.55
CA VAL A 88 -15.73 4.50 -12.26
C VAL A 88 -15.03 3.15 -12.29
N MET A 89 -15.02 2.45 -11.17
CA MET A 89 -14.35 1.15 -11.05
C MET A 89 -14.98 0.08 -11.94
N LEU A 90 -16.32 0.12 -12.11
CA LEU A 90 -17.06 -0.84 -12.91
C LEU A 90 -17.17 -0.46 -14.39
N ALA A 91 -16.77 0.72 -14.74
CA ALA A 91 -16.76 1.17 -16.13
C ALA A 91 -15.67 0.49 -16.94
#